data_d8937d4f96826a486c56bea44019aff4
#
_entry.id   d8937d4f96826a486c56bea44019aff4
#
_cell.length_a   1.000
_cell.length_b   1.000
_cell.length_c   1.000
_cell.angle_alpha   90.00
_cell.angle_beta   90.00
_cell.angle_gamma   90.00
#
_symmetry.space_group_name_H-M   'P 1'
#
loop_
_entity.id
_entity.type
_entity.pdbx_description
1 polymer ?
#
loop_
_entity_poly.entity_id
_entity_poly.type
_entity_poly.pdbx_seq_one_letter_code
_entity_poly.pdbx_strand_id
1 'polypeptide(L)'
;MPEACENSTPSWFGFMITCKEGVDRNALVQFLEGKGVQTRMLFAGNIIKHPCFDEMRKTGTGYRVVGDLANTDRIMQDTFWVGVYPGMTDEMIDYMAATIIEGICHK
;
A
#
# COMPACT_ATOMS: atom_id res chain seq x y z
N MET A 1 10.40 -2.35 2.38
CA MET A 1 9.63 -3.48 2.94
C MET A 1 9.57 -3.28 4.44
N PRO A 2 8.52 -3.79 5.13
CA PRO A 2 8.42 -3.64 6.59
C PRO A 2 9.53 -4.43 7.29
N GLU A 3 10.04 -3.86 8.38
CA GLU A 3 11.05 -4.47 9.24
C GLU A 3 10.52 -4.46 10.66
N ALA A 4 10.82 -5.53 11.41
CA ALA A 4 10.46 -5.60 12.82
C ALA A 4 11.35 -4.65 13.64
N CYS A 5 10.77 -3.99 14.64
CA CYS A 5 11.56 -3.24 15.61
C CYS A 5 12.42 -4.18 16.46
N GLU A 6 13.52 -3.63 17.00
CA GLU A 6 14.35 -4.36 17.95
C GLU A 6 13.51 -4.96 19.09
N ASN A 7 13.83 -6.17 19.50
CA ASN A 7 13.13 -6.90 20.57
C ASN A 7 11.62 -7.11 20.34
N SER A 8 11.18 -7.16 19.08
CA SER A 8 9.78 -7.45 18.73
C SER A 8 9.66 -8.68 17.82
N THR A 9 8.55 -9.41 17.99
CA THR A 9 8.16 -10.52 17.11
C THR A 9 6.75 -10.23 16.58
N PRO A 10 6.63 -9.45 15.50
CA PRO A 10 5.33 -9.03 15.02
C PRO A 10 4.56 -10.19 14.36
N SER A 11 3.26 -10.23 14.61
CA SER A 11 2.32 -11.01 13.81
C SER A 11 1.74 -10.09 12.73
N TRP A 12 2.27 -10.19 11.51
CA TRP A 12 1.90 -9.29 10.42
C TRP A 12 0.46 -9.52 9.97
N PHE A 13 -0.30 -8.45 9.89
CA PHE A 13 -1.67 -8.45 9.35
C PHE A 13 -1.67 -8.49 7.81
N GLY A 14 -0.66 -7.95 7.19
CA GLY A 14 -0.45 -7.93 5.76
C GLY A 14 1.00 -7.57 5.46
N PHE A 15 1.45 -7.89 4.26
CA PHE A 15 2.79 -7.55 3.80
C PHE A 15 2.71 -6.27 2.97
N MET A 16 3.26 -5.17 3.52
CA MET A 16 3.25 -3.85 2.88
C MET A 16 4.37 -3.71 1.86
N ILE A 17 4.00 -3.16 0.71
CA ILE A 17 4.91 -2.85 -0.38
C ILE A 17 4.74 -1.38 -0.75
N THR A 18 5.82 -0.61 -0.68
CA THR A 18 5.86 0.76 -1.21
C THR A 18 6.68 0.75 -2.49
N CYS A 19 6.05 1.12 -3.59
CA CYS A 19 6.70 1.20 -4.89
C CYS A 19 7.79 2.28 -4.88
N LYS A 20 8.89 1.98 -5.58
CA LYS A 20 9.93 2.98 -5.83
C LYS A 20 9.51 3.89 -6.97
N GLU A 21 10.18 5.03 -7.07
CA GLU A 21 10.02 5.94 -8.21
C GLU A 21 10.15 5.20 -9.55
N GLY A 22 9.27 5.51 -10.48
CA GLY A 22 9.21 4.85 -11.78
C GLY A 22 8.38 3.57 -11.85
N VAL A 23 7.84 3.08 -10.73
CA VAL A 23 6.89 1.96 -10.70
C VAL A 23 5.48 2.49 -10.49
N ASP A 24 4.61 2.28 -11.46
CA ASP A 24 3.19 2.60 -11.33
C ASP A 24 2.50 1.58 -10.43
N ARG A 25 2.19 2.00 -9.19
CA ARG A 25 1.48 1.18 -8.20
C ARG A 25 0.12 0.70 -8.71
N ASN A 26 -0.63 1.55 -9.42
CA ASN A 26 -1.96 1.19 -9.90
C ASN A 26 -1.89 0.11 -10.98
N ALA A 27 -0.97 0.25 -11.92
CA ALA A 27 -0.73 -0.76 -12.95
C ALA A 27 -0.29 -2.10 -12.32
N LEU A 28 0.63 -2.06 -11.34
CA LEU A 28 1.08 -3.25 -10.63
C LEU A 28 -0.08 -3.94 -9.89
N VAL A 29 -0.90 -3.19 -9.17
CA VAL A 29 -2.06 -3.73 -8.45
C VAL A 29 -3.06 -4.39 -9.42
N GLN A 30 -3.37 -3.76 -10.55
CA GLN A 30 -4.26 -4.35 -11.55
C GLN A 30 -3.69 -5.64 -12.13
N PHE A 31 -2.39 -5.69 -12.38
CA PHE A 31 -1.70 -6.89 -12.84
C PHE A 31 -1.81 -8.03 -11.81
N LEU A 32 -1.54 -7.74 -10.53
CA LEU A 32 -1.62 -8.72 -9.44
C LEU A 32 -3.03 -9.27 -9.27
N GLU A 33 -4.04 -8.40 -9.23
CA GLU A 33 -5.45 -8.80 -9.15
C GLU A 33 -5.86 -9.67 -10.35
N GLY A 34 -5.39 -9.34 -11.56
CA GLY A 34 -5.61 -10.14 -12.76
C GLY A 34 -4.96 -11.52 -12.70
N LYS A 35 -3.93 -11.70 -11.90
CA LYS A 35 -3.26 -12.99 -11.64
C LYS A 35 -3.81 -13.72 -10.40
N GLY A 36 -4.87 -13.21 -9.76
CA GLY A 36 -5.49 -13.80 -8.58
C GLY A 36 -4.79 -13.50 -7.26
N VAL A 37 -3.83 -12.57 -7.25
CA VAL A 37 -3.19 -12.07 -6.02
C VAL A 37 -3.97 -10.86 -5.54
N GLN A 38 -4.78 -11.02 -4.49
CA GLN A 38 -5.57 -9.93 -3.92
C GLN A 38 -4.68 -8.88 -3.23
N THR A 39 -5.01 -7.63 -3.47
CA THR A 39 -4.33 -6.49 -2.90
C THR A 39 -5.28 -5.59 -2.11
N ARG A 40 -4.74 -4.75 -1.26
CA ARG A 40 -5.47 -3.67 -0.57
C ARG A 40 -4.60 -2.42 -0.52
N MET A 41 -5.25 -1.27 -0.66
CA MET A 41 -4.59 0.01 -0.40
C MET A 41 -4.35 0.17 1.10
N LEU A 42 -3.35 0.95 1.48
CA LEU A 42 -3.07 1.22 2.89
C LEU A 42 -4.13 2.16 3.46
N PHE A 43 -5.27 1.57 3.83
CA PHE A 43 -6.44 2.24 4.41
C PHE A 43 -6.84 3.54 3.69
N ALA A 44 -7.07 4.62 4.44
CA ALA A 44 -7.55 5.88 3.91
C ALA A 44 -6.46 6.73 3.21
N GLY A 45 -5.19 6.44 3.43
CA GLY A 45 -4.11 7.30 2.93
C GLY A 45 -4.19 8.70 3.55
N ASN A 46 -4.21 9.75 2.74
CA ASN A 46 -4.34 11.12 3.21
C ASN A 46 -5.81 11.53 3.30
N ILE A 47 -6.36 11.51 4.52
CA ILE A 47 -7.77 11.78 4.80
C ILE A 47 -8.22 13.14 4.27
N ILE A 48 -7.38 14.17 4.40
CA ILE A 48 -7.78 15.52 3.96
C ILE A 48 -7.97 15.63 2.44
N LYS A 49 -7.50 14.65 1.67
CA LYS A 49 -7.68 14.61 0.21
C LYS A 49 -8.92 13.83 -0.24
N HIS A 50 -9.65 13.25 0.70
CA HIS A 50 -10.88 12.54 0.37
C HIS A 50 -12.00 13.50 -0.06
N PRO A 51 -12.84 13.13 -1.03
CA PRO A 51 -13.91 13.98 -1.54
C PRO A 51 -14.92 14.44 -0.47
N CYS A 52 -15.17 13.63 0.55
CA CYS A 52 -16.07 13.99 1.65
C CYS A 52 -15.62 15.22 2.45
N PHE A 53 -14.33 15.60 2.34
CA PHE A 53 -13.77 16.78 3.01
C PHE A 53 -13.52 17.97 2.07
N ASP A 54 -14.07 17.95 0.84
CA ASP A 54 -13.88 19.03 -0.14
C ASP A 54 -14.33 20.38 0.39
N GLU A 55 -15.49 20.45 1.05
CA GLU A 55 -16.01 21.72 1.60
C GLU A 55 -15.10 22.25 2.74
N MET A 56 -14.59 21.37 3.59
CA MET A 56 -13.64 21.78 4.64
C MET A 56 -12.34 22.34 4.04
N ARG A 57 -11.85 21.73 2.96
CA ARG A 57 -10.66 22.25 2.25
C ARG A 57 -10.92 23.62 1.61
N LYS A 58 -12.09 23.82 1.01
CA LYS A 58 -12.46 25.11 0.40
C LYS A 58 -12.57 26.23 1.43
N THR A 59 -13.16 25.93 2.58
CA THR A 59 -13.35 26.92 3.65
C THR A 59 -12.09 27.11 4.52
N GLY A 60 -11.19 26.14 4.52
CA GLY A 60 -10.02 26.13 5.38
C GLY A 60 -10.32 25.97 6.88
N THR A 61 -11.51 25.48 7.22
CA THR A 61 -11.99 25.36 8.60
C THR A 61 -12.33 23.91 8.95
N GLY A 62 -12.36 23.60 10.26
CA GLY A 62 -12.76 22.28 10.76
C GLY A 62 -11.64 21.24 10.78
N TYR A 63 -10.42 21.58 10.37
CA TYR A 63 -9.25 20.68 10.43
C TYR A 63 -7.95 21.46 10.65
N ARG A 64 -6.91 20.74 11.04
CA ARG A 64 -5.55 21.28 11.19
C ARG A 64 -4.57 20.33 10.53
N VAL A 65 -3.67 20.86 9.71
CA VAL A 65 -2.54 20.13 9.13
C VAL A 65 -1.27 20.47 9.90
N VAL A 66 -0.50 19.45 10.24
CA VAL A 66 0.82 19.60 10.87
C VAL A 66 1.88 19.09 9.90
N GLY A 67 2.77 19.96 9.46
CA GLY A 67 3.75 19.67 8.42
C GLY A 67 3.14 19.68 7.02
N ASP A 68 3.88 19.09 6.07
CA ASP A 68 3.50 19.09 4.64
C ASP A 68 2.74 17.83 4.18
N LEU A 69 2.66 16.81 5.04
CA LEU A 69 2.07 15.51 4.75
C LEU A 69 2.68 14.76 3.54
N ALA A 70 3.90 15.10 3.14
CA ALA A 70 4.54 14.51 1.97
C ALA A 70 4.68 12.97 2.08
N ASN A 71 5.05 12.47 3.26
CA ASN A 71 5.12 11.02 3.50
C ASN A 71 3.74 10.36 3.45
N THR A 72 2.72 11.02 3.97
CA THR A 72 1.32 10.55 3.91
C THR A 72 0.83 10.45 2.46
N ASP A 73 1.15 11.45 1.65
CA ASP A 73 0.84 11.45 0.22
C ASP A 73 1.56 10.33 -0.52
N ARG A 74 2.85 10.13 -0.23
CA ARG A 74 3.63 9.04 -0.81
C ARG A 74 3.05 7.68 -0.46
N ILE A 75 2.68 7.46 0.79
CA ILE A 75 2.03 6.21 1.22
C ILE A 75 0.71 6.01 0.46
N MET A 76 -0.10 7.04 0.34
CA MET A 76 -1.38 6.97 -0.38
C MET A 76 -1.19 6.62 -1.87
N GLN A 77 -0.15 7.16 -2.51
CA GLN A 77 0.10 6.98 -3.93
C GLN A 77 0.80 5.66 -4.26
N ASP A 78 1.81 5.28 -3.45
CA ASP A 78 2.78 4.26 -3.81
C ASP A 78 2.68 2.97 -3.00
N THR A 79 1.86 2.94 -1.94
CA THR A 79 1.80 1.79 -1.04
C THR A 79 0.53 0.97 -1.25
N PHE A 80 0.70 -0.34 -1.18
CA PHE A 80 -0.36 -1.34 -1.10
C PHE A 80 0.11 -2.51 -0.25
N TRP A 81 -0.75 -3.45 0.05
CA TRP A 81 -0.40 -4.66 0.76
C TRP A 81 -1.05 -5.89 0.15
N VAL A 82 -0.41 -7.03 0.38
CA VAL A 82 -0.92 -8.36 0.07
C VAL A 82 -1.23 -9.11 1.36
N GLY A 83 -2.14 -10.08 1.29
CA GLY A 83 -2.58 -10.84 2.46
C GLY A 83 -1.49 -11.73 3.02
N VAL A 84 -1.52 -11.91 4.36
CA VAL A 84 -0.70 -12.85 5.11
C VAL A 84 -1.59 -13.59 6.08
N TYR A 85 -1.57 -14.92 6.06
CA TYR A 85 -2.30 -15.74 7.03
C TYR A 85 -1.62 -17.10 7.25
N PRO A 86 -1.83 -17.78 8.38
CA PRO A 86 -1.08 -18.99 8.72
C PRO A 86 -1.31 -20.19 7.78
N GLY A 87 -2.38 -20.19 7.01
CA GLY A 87 -2.70 -21.25 6.05
C GLY A 87 -2.04 -21.11 4.68
N MET A 88 -1.19 -20.11 4.48
CA MET A 88 -0.45 -19.98 3.22
C MET A 88 0.60 -21.08 3.11
N THR A 89 0.57 -21.80 1.96
CA THR A 89 1.63 -22.76 1.63
C THR A 89 2.83 -22.05 1.03
N ASP A 90 3.97 -22.73 1.03
CA ASP A 90 5.20 -22.22 0.40
C ASP A 90 4.97 -21.93 -1.09
N GLU A 91 4.21 -22.79 -1.80
CA GLU A 91 3.86 -22.57 -3.21
C GLU A 91 3.02 -21.31 -3.42
N MET A 92 2.09 -20.99 -2.50
CA MET A 92 1.31 -19.76 -2.58
C MET A 92 2.19 -18.52 -2.36
N ILE A 93 3.13 -18.60 -1.43
CA ILE A 93 4.08 -17.52 -1.14
C ILE A 93 5.02 -17.31 -2.35
N ASP A 94 5.57 -18.39 -2.89
CA ASP A 94 6.46 -18.34 -4.06
C ASP A 94 5.73 -17.78 -5.30
N TYR A 95 4.48 -18.23 -5.54
CA TYR A 95 3.66 -17.70 -6.62
C TYR A 95 3.42 -16.20 -6.47
N MET A 96 3.05 -15.76 -5.29
CA MET A 96 2.81 -14.34 -5.01
C MET A 96 4.08 -13.52 -5.19
N ALA A 97 5.21 -13.98 -4.68
CA ALA A 97 6.50 -13.31 -4.83
C ALA A 97 6.92 -13.22 -6.31
N ALA A 98 6.84 -14.33 -7.05
CA ALA A 98 7.15 -14.36 -8.48
C ALA A 98 6.25 -13.41 -9.29
N THR A 99 4.95 -13.39 -8.98
CA THR A 99 3.98 -12.52 -9.66
C THR A 99 4.25 -11.04 -9.39
N ILE A 100 4.64 -10.68 -8.16
CA ILE A 100 5.04 -9.30 -7.83
C ILE A 100 6.28 -8.89 -8.63
N ILE A 101 7.29 -9.75 -8.70
CA ILE A 101 8.51 -9.49 -9.45
C ILE A 101 8.21 -9.34 -10.95
N GLU A 102 7.40 -10.23 -11.51
CA GLU A 102 6.93 -10.16 -12.90
C GLU A 102 6.26 -8.81 -13.18
N GLY A 103 5.30 -8.42 -12.32
CA GLY A 103 4.57 -7.15 -12.49
C GLY A 103 5.42 -5.89 -12.40
N ILE A 104 6.50 -5.91 -11.62
CA ILE A 104 7.46 -4.80 -11.55
C ILE A 104 8.32 -4.73 -12.83
N CYS A 105 8.65 -5.87 -13.44
CA CYS A 105 9.47 -5.94 -14.64
C CYS A 105 8.69 -5.70 -15.93
N HIS A 106 7.38 -5.85 -15.93
CA HIS A 106 6.52 -5.51 -17.04
C HIS A 106 6.34 -4.00 -17.12
N LYS A 107 7.10 -3.37 -18.03
CA LYS A 107 6.90 -1.97 -18.44
C LYS A 107 6.09 -1.91 -19.72
#